data_0ff231dc85984ade8d4566dc1ebec60c
#
_entry.id   0ff231dc85984ade8d4566dc1ebec60c
#
_cell.length_a   1.000
_cell.length_b   1.000
_cell.length_c   1.000
_cell.angle_alpha   90.00
_cell.angle_beta   90.00
_cell.angle_gamma   90.00
#
_symmetry.space_group_name_H-M   'P 1'
#
loop_
_entity.id
_entity.type
_entity.pdbx_description
1 polymer ?
#
loop_
_entity_poly.entity_id
_entity_poly.type
_entity_poly.pdbx_seq_one_letter_code
_entity_poly.pdbx_strand_id
1 'polypeptide(L)'
;MHLPVVQRILGILLMLFSISMLPPVVVAEIYGDGSHLAFVYGFVVTLLVGLLIWLPVRREKRELRLRDGFVVVAAFWVVLGSFGAAPFLFSTEPSMTLTDAVFEAVSGLTTTGATVLSHLDTLPPSILYYRQQLQWLGGMGIIVLAVAVLPMLGVGGMQLYRAESPGPVRDTRLTPRITETARALWYIYLGLTIACAFAYWIAGMNIFDAICHSFSTIAVGGFSTHDASIGYFANPLVEMVAVLFMFLAAINFSLHFVVLRSKSLQHYLQDPECRAYTFNLFMLLLIVVGLLAYHKEYSSITDSFMKGLFQVVSIATTTGFTTTNFSAWPGLLPVMLIFSSFVGGCAGSTGGGMKVMRCLLLYKQGVREVHRLIHPNAEVPVKLGNLAVPQRVVDGVWGFFAVYIVLFMLMMLSLLMTGMDQVTAFSALAASLNNLGPGLGDVAGGYSGIPTAAKWICAAAMLLGRLEIFTLLVLVSRTFWRH
;
A
#
# COMPACT_ATOMS: atom_id res chain seq x y z
N MET A 1 2.24 -2.46 30.37
CA MET A 1 1.37 -2.62 29.22
C MET A 1 -0.06 -2.80 29.70
N HIS A 2 -1.03 -2.09 29.11
CA HIS A 2 -2.44 -2.12 29.50
C HIS A 2 -3.25 -2.98 28.54
N LEU A 3 -3.08 -4.32 28.61
CA LEU A 3 -3.79 -5.27 27.74
C LEU A 3 -5.32 -5.05 27.69
N PRO A 4 -6.03 -4.71 28.80
CA PRO A 4 -7.47 -4.44 28.75
C PRO A 4 -7.84 -3.27 27.85
N VAL A 5 -6.99 -2.23 27.77
CA VAL A 5 -7.22 -1.07 26.87
C VAL A 5 -7.05 -1.50 25.41
N VAL A 6 -5.99 -2.27 25.11
CA VAL A 6 -5.75 -2.83 23.77
C VAL A 6 -6.94 -3.70 23.35
N GLN A 7 -7.39 -4.61 24.23
CA GLN A 7 -8.52 -5.49 24.00
C GLN A 7 -9.81 -4.69 23.73
N ARG A 8 -10.08 -3.65 24.50
CA ARG A 8 -11.25 -2.76 24.31
C ARG A 8 -11.23 -2.11 22.93
N ILE A 9 -10.09 -1.57 22.52
CA ILE A 9 -9.95 -0.90 21.22
C ILE A 9 -10.12 -1.89 20.08
N LEU A 10 -9.50 -3.07 20.15
CA LEU A 10 -9.65 -4.11 19.13
C LEU A 10 -11.10 -4.58 19.00
N GLY A 11 -11.82 -4.76 20.10
CA GLY A 11 -13.24 -5.10 20.06
C GLY A 11 -14.07 -4.04 19.36
N ILE A 12 -13.85 -2.75 19.64
CA ILE A 12 -14.52 -1.63 18.97
C ILE A 12 -14.18 -1.61 17.47
N LEU A 13 -12.90 -1.79 17.12
CA LEU A 13 -12.45 -1.78 15.73
C LEU A 13 -13.06 -2.94 14.92
N LEU A 14 -13.18 -4.14 15.52
CA LEU A 14 -13.86 -5.26 14.87
C LEU A 14 -15.35 -4.99 14.65
N MET A 15 -16.05 -4.43 15.65
CA MET A 15 -17.45 -4.05 15.50
C MET A 15 -17.65 -3.00 14.41
N LEU A 16 -16.76 -1.99 14.31
CA LEU A 16 -16.80 -1.01 13.25
C LEU A 16 -16.47 -1.64 11.88
N PHE A 17 -15.47 -2.52 11.84
CA PHE A 17 -15.09 -3.21 10.61
C PHE A 17 -16.20 -4.12 10.08
N SER A 18 -17.00 -4.76 10.97
CA SER A 18 -18.12 -5.59 10.52
C SER A 18 -19.12 -4.81 9.65
N ILE A 19 -19.31 -3.51 9.91
CA ILE A 19 -20.21 -2.65 9.12
C ILE A 19 -19.76 -2.57 7.64
N SER A 20 -18.46 -2.72 7.38
CA SER A 20 -17.95 -2.72 6.00
C SER A 20 -18.43 -3.90 5.15
N MET A 21 -19.00 -4.93 5.78
CA MET A 21 -19.57 -6.09 5.07
C MET A 21 -21.03 -5.85 4.62
N LEU A 22 -21.67 -4.75 5.03
CA LEU A 22 -23.05 -4.42 4.63
C LEU A 22 -23.16 -3.86 3.20
N PRO A 23 -22.27 -2.96 2.70
CA PRO A 23 -22.36 -2.49 1.31
C PRO A 23 -22.32 -3.62 0.27
N PRO A 24 -21.45 -4.66 0.37
CA PRO A 24 -21.49 -5.81 -0.52
C PRO A 24 -22.83 -6.58 -0.50
N VAL A 25 -23.57 -6.60 0.62
CA VAL A 25 -24.93 -7.19 0.66
C VAL A 25 -25.87 -6.44 -0.29
N VAL A 26 -25.79 -5.10 -0.29
CA VAL A 26 -26.61 -4.28 -1.18
C VAL A 26 -26.22 -4.54 -2.63
N VAL A 27 -24.93 -4.70 -2.93
CA VAL A 27 -24.46 -5.06 -4.28
C VAL A 27 -25.00 -6.43 -4.68
N ALA A 28 -24.95 -7.43 -3.79
CA ALA A 28 -25.46 -8.77 -4.03
C ALA A 28 -26.96 -8.77 -4.37
N GLU A 29 -27.76 -7.95 -3.69
CA GLU A 29 -29.20 -7.80 -3.97
C GLU A 29 -29.46 -7.09 -5.30
N ILE A 30 -28.68 -6.05 -5.63
CA ILE A 30 -28.83 -5.31 -6.91
C ILE A 30 -28.55 -6.21 -8.11
N TYR A 31 -27.49 -7.04 -8.01
CA TYR A 31 -27.08 -7.93 -9.11
C TYR A 31 -27.71 -9.31 -9.06
N GLY A 32 -28.37 -9.67 -7.94
CA GLY A 32 -29.00 -10.99 -7.77
C GLY A 32 -27.99 -12.14 -7.80
N ASP A 33 -26.76 -11.91 -7.31
CA ASP A 33 -25.64 -12.87 -7.43
C ASP A 33 -25.65 -13.99 -6.39
N GLY A 34 -26.59 -13.97 -5.45
CA GLY A 34 -26.78 -15.02 -4.44
C GLY A 34 -25.77 -15.01 -3.28
N SER A 35 -24.78 -14.12 -3.28
CA SER A 35 -23.70 -14.11 -2.27
C SER A 35 -24.05 -13.32 -0.99
N HIS A 36 -25.26 -12.74 -0.87
CA HIS A 36 -25.67 -11.90 0.25
C HIS A 36 -25.51 -12.59 1.62
N LEU A 37 -25.81 -13.89 1.73
CA LEU A 37 -25.67 -14.65 2.97
C LEU A 37 -24.23 -14.74 3.45
N ALA A 38 -23.26 -14.84 2.56
CA ALA A 38 -21.84 -14.89 2.92
C ALA A 38 -21.41 -13.61 3.67
N PHE A 39 -21.87 -12.46 3.20
CA PHE A 39 -21.59 -11.17 3.84
C PHE A 39 -22.37 -10.97 5.14
N VAL A 40 -23.64 -11.43 5.21
CA VAL A 40 -24.42 -11.39 6.44
C VAL A 40 -23.78 -12.27 7.53
N TYR A 41 -23.35 -13.50 7.20
CA TYR A 41 -22.64 -14.35 8.15
C TYR A 41 -21.30 -13.75 8.56
N GLY A 42 -20.53 -13.19 7.61
CA GLY A 42 -19.30 -12.47 7.91
C GLY A 42 -19.53 -11.31 8.87
N PHE A 43 -20.55 -10.48 8.63
CA PHE A 43 -20.98 -9.39 9.49
C PHE A 43 -21.30 -9.87 10.91
N VAL A 44 -22.20 -10.87 11.03
CA VAL A 44 -22.65 -11.37 12.34
C VAL A 44 -21.49 -11.96 13.13
N VAL A 45 -20.65 -12.81 12.52
CA VAL A 45 -19.50 -13.43 13.19
C VAL A 45 -18.51 -12.36 13.65
N THR A 46 -18.16 -11.42 12.79
CA THR A 46 -17.20 -10.34 13.13
C THR A 46 -17.74 -9.44 14.23
N LEU A 47 -19.03 -9.09 14.18
CA LEU A 47 -19.71 -8.29 15.19
C LEU A 47 -19.74 -9.01 16.54
N LEU A 48 -20.14 -10.29 16.56
CA LEU A 48 -20.23 -11.09 17.80
C LEU A 48 -18.86 -11.26 18.44
N VAL A 49 -17.82 -11.57 17.66
CA VAL A 49 -16.46 -11.67 18.21
C VAL A 49 -15.98 -10.32 18.74
N GLY A 50 -16.23 -9.23 18.02
CA GLY A 50 -15.93 -7.88 18.49
C GLY A 50 -16.61 -7.55 19.83
N LEU A 51 -17.89 -7.90 19.97
CA LEU A 51 -18.66 -7.77 21.20
C LEU A 51 -18.08 -8.62 22.34
N LEU A 52 -17.77 -9.89 22.08
CA LEU A 52 -17.20 -10.80 23.08
C LEU A 52 -15.84 -10.31 23.59
N ILE A 53 -15.01 -9.75 22.71
CA ILE A 53 -13.72 -9.15 23.08
C ILE A 53 -13.94 -7.87 23.91
N TRP A 54 -14.91 -7.03 23.56
CA TRP A 54 -15.16 -5.74 24.17
C TRP A 54 -15.87 -5.83 25.52
N LEU A 55 -16.86 -6.71 25.67
CA LEU A 55 -17.75 -6.81 26.87
C LEU A 55 -17.00 -6.89 28.20
N PRO A 56 -15.94 -7.75 28.37
CA PRO A 56 -15.23 -7.87 29.64
C PRO A 56 -14.51 -6.58 30.06
N VAL A 57 -14.10 -5.78 29.09
CA VAL A 57 -13.25 -4.58 29.29
C VAL A 57 -13.96 -3.26 28.99
N ARG A 58 -15.30 -3.28 28.82
CA ARG A 58 -16.08 -2.09 28.41
C ARG A 58 -15.96 -0.89 29.36
N ARG A 59 -15.68 -1.13 30.63
CA ARG A 59 -15.55 -0.11 31.69
C ARG A 59 -14.12 0.43 31.85
N GLU A 60 -13.16 -0.13 31.15
CA GLU A 60 -11.75 0.32 31.24
C GLU A 60 -11.63 1.75 30.69
N LYS A 61 -11.09 2.68 31.50
CA LYS A 61 -10.96 4.10 31.17
C LYS A 61 -9.51 4.59 31.09
N ARG A 62 -8.54 3.68 31.32
CA ARG A 62 -7.12 4.06 31.30
C ARG A 62 -6.72 4.57 29.93
N GLU A 63 -5.80 5.54 29.92
CA GLU A 63 -5.25 6.09 28.70
C GLU A 63 -4.24 5.14 28.05
N LEU A 64 -4.18 5.17 26.71
CA LEU A 64 -3.19 4.44 25.92
C LEU A 64 -1.79 4.95 26.22
N ARG A 65 -0.86 4.05 26.57
CA ARG A 65 0.56 4.33 26.58
C ARG A 65 1.17 4.14 25.20
N LEU A 66 2.30 4.78 24.94
CA LEU A 66 3.06 4.64 23.69
C LEU A 66 3.27 3.18 23.27
N ARG A 67 3.63 2.30 24.22
CA ARG A 67 3.83 0.87 23.96
C ARG A 67 2.53 0.16 23.55
N ASP A 68 1.42 0.52 24.17
CA ASP A 68 0.10 -0.07 23.85
C ASP A 68 -0.29 0.28 22.40
N GLY A 69 0.11 1.47 21.92
CA GLY A 69 -0.12 1.91 20.54
C GLY A 69 0.51 1.00 19.49
N PHE A 70 1.74 0.53 19.69
CA PHE A 70 2.39 -0.43 18.76
C PHE A 70 1.60 -1.74 18.66
N VAL A 71 1.13 -2.25 19.80
CA VAL A 71 0.34 -3.49 19.82
C VAL A 71 -1.02 -3.29 19.15
N VAL A 72 -1.70 -2.15 19.40
CA VAL A 72 -3.00 -1.84 18.76
C VAL A 72 -2.83 -1.79 17.25
N VAL A 73 -1.79 -1.12 16.73
CA VAL A 73 -1.57 -1.00 15.29
C VAL A 73 -1.28 -2.35 14.65
N ALA A 74 -0.36 -3.13 15.21
CA ALA A 74 -0.05 -4.45 14.65
C ALA A 74 -1.25 -5.40 14.72
N ALA A 75 -1.93 -5.43 15.87
CA ALA A 75 -3.12 -6.26 16.06
C ALA A 75 -4.28 -5.82 15.15
N PHE A 76 -4.44 -4.51 14.88
CA PHE A 76 -5.41 -3.99 13.92
C PHE A 76 -5.25 -4.67 12.55
N TRP A 77 -4.06 -4.62 11.96
CA TRP A 77 -3.82 -5.20 10.63
C TRP A 77 -3.97 -6.72 10.60
N VAL A 78 -3.44 -7.41 11.61
CA VAL A 78 -3.52 -8.87 11.69
C VAL A 78 -4.97 -9.33 11.90
N VAL A 79 -5.67 -8.71 12.87
CA VAL A 79 -7.03 -9.12 13.24
C VAL A 79 -8.01 -8.73 12.13
N LEU A 80 -7.96 -7.50 11.62
CA LEU A 80 -8.89 -7.10 10.55
C LEU A 80 -8.60 -7.86 9.24
N GLY A 81 -7.33 -8.12 8.90
CA GLY A 81 -6.99 -8.96 7.76
C GLY A 81 -7.54 -10.38 7.88
N SER A 82 -7.47 -10.97 9.09
CA SER A 82 -8.02 -12.30 9.35
C SER A 82 -9.57 -12.33 9.29
N PHE A 83 -10.23 -11.35 9.91
CA PHE A 83 -11.70 -11.27 9.88
C PHE A 83 -12.26 -10.78 8.55
N GLY A 84 -11.47 -10.05 7.76
CA GLY A 84 -11.79 -9.71 6.38
C GLY A 84 -11.91 -10.94 5.47
N ALA A 85 -11.35 -12.08 5.86
CA ALA A 85 -11.49 -13.35 5.18
C ALA A 85 -12.88 -14.00 5.36
N ALA A 86 -13.67 -13.60 6.37
CA ALA A 86 -14.93 -14.26 6.71
C ALA A 86 -15.92 -14.34 5.53
N PRO A 87 -16.22 -13.27 4.77
CA PRO A 87 -17.10 -13.37 3.62
C PRO A 87 -16.62 -14.33 2.54
N PHE A 88 -15.29 -14.39 2.28
CA PHE A 88 -14.71 -15.32 1.32
C PHE A 88 -14.84 -16.79 1.78
N LEU A 89 -14.75 -17.05 3.08
CA LEU A 89 -14.92 -18.39 3.65
C LEU A 89 -16.37 -18.87 3.62
N PHE A 90 -17.33 -17.97 3.77
CA PHE A 90 -18.76 -18.30 3.73
C PHE A 90 -19.33 -18.27 2.31
N SER A 91 -18.59 -17.77 1.34
CA SER A 91 -19.03 -17.75 -0.06
C SER A 91 -19.01 -19.18 -0.64
N THR A 92 -20.02 -19.48 -1.42
CA THR A 92 -20.10 -20.71 -2.20
C THR A 92 -19.34 -20.59 -3.51
N GLU A 93 -19.31 -19.38 -4.09
CA GLU A 93 -18.59 -19.00 -5.30
C GLU A 93 -17.87 -17.67 -5.09
N PRO A 94 -16.52 -17.62 -5.14
CA PRO A 94 -15.59 -18.77 -5.23
C PRO A 94 -15.50 -19.53 -3.90
N SER A 95 -15.41 -20.87 -3.95
CA SER A 95 -15.12 -21.65 -2.74
C SER A 95 -13.62 -21.52 -2.43
N MET A 96 -13.28 -20.96 -1.29
CA MET A 96 -11.90 -20.67 -0.90
C MET A 96 -11.47 -21.49 0.33
N THR A 97 -10.21 -21.93 0.32
CA THR A 97 -9.60 -22.46 1.54
C THR A 97 -9.34 -21.33 2.55
N LEU A 98 -9.15 -21.70 3.84
CA LEU A 98 -8.79 -20.70 4.87
C LEU A 98 -7.54 -19.91 4.47
N THR A 99 -6.51 -20.57 3.92
CA THR A 99 -5.27 -19.92 3.48
C THR A 99 -5.53 -18.91 2.36
N ASP A 100 -6.32 -19.29 1.37
CA ASP A 100 -6.62 -18.43 0.21
C ASP A 100 -7.50 -17.23 0.62
N ALA A 101 -8.51 -17.45 1.45
CA ALA A 101 -9.38 -16.40 1.97
C ALA A 101 -8.59 -15.37 2.82
N VAL A 102 -7.70 -15.84 3.70
CA VAL A 102 -6.83 -14.94 4.50
C VAL A 102 -5.82 -14.21 3.60
N PHE A 103 -5.23 -14.90 2.63
CA PHE A 103 -4.31 -14.28 1.68
C PHE A 103 -4.98 -13.15 0.90
N GLU A 104 -6.16 -13.40 0.33
CA GLU A 104 -6.93 -12.42 -0.45
C GLU A 104 -7.35 -11.22 0.41
N ALA A 105 -7.84 -11.48 1.63
CA ALA A 105 -8.25 -10.42 2.57
C ALA A 105 -7.07 -9.58 3.05
N VAL A 106 -5.95 -10.21 3.41
CA VAL A 106 -4.72 -9.51 3.81
C VAL A 106 -4.17 -8.71 2.63
N SER A 107 -4.11 -9.28 1.43
CA SER A 107 -3.70 -8.58 0.22
C SER A 107 -4.59 -7.39 -0.09
N GLY A 108 -5.90 -7.55 0.04
CA GLY A 108 -6.85 -6.44 -0.08
C GLY A 108 -6.60 -5.35 0.95
N LEU A 109 -6.64 -5.68 2.23
CA LEU A 109 -6.51 -4.70 3.31
C LEU A 109 -5.13 -4.02 3.32
N THR A 110 -4.04 -4.74 3.04
CA THR A 110 -2.70 -4.14 2.93
C THR A 110 -2.47 -3.40 1.61
N THR A 111 -3.49 -3.32 0.74
CA THR A 111 -3.44 -2.73 -0.60
C THR A 111 -2.31 -3.29 -1.46
N THR A 112 -2.02 -4.58 -1.32
CA THR A 112 -0.96 -5.25 -2.10
C THR A 112 -1.43 -5.59 -3.51
N GLY A 113 -2.66 -6.11 -3.66
CA GLY A 113 -3.20 -6.46 -4.98
C GLY A 113 -2.76 -7.84 -5.51
N ALA A 114 -2.00 -8.62 -4.73
CA ALA A 114 -1.73 -10.01 -5.05
C ALA A 114 -3.01 -10.84 -4.87
N THR A 115 -3.37 -11.66 -5.86
CA THR A 115 -4.63 -12.43 -5.82
C THR A 115 -4.38 -13.92 -6.01
N VAL A 116 -5.17 -14.72 -5.29
CA VAL A 116 -5.29 -16.17 -5.49
C VAL A 116 -6.52 -16.54 -6.33
N LEU A 117 -7.34 -15.55 -6.66
CA LEU A 117 -8.53 -15.73 -7.51
C LEU A 117 -8.16 -15.64 -8.98
N SER A 118 -8.83 -16.44 -9.78
CA SER A 118 -8.78 -16.45 -11.24
C SER A 118 -10.20 -16.46 -11.79
N HIS A 119 -10.35 -16.22 -13.10
CA HIS A 119 -11.66 -16.12 -13.75
C HIS A 119 -12.55 -15.05 -13.13
N LEU A 120 -11.96 -13.87 -12.83
CA LEU A 120 -12.64 -12.76 -12.18
C LEU A 120 -13.90 -12.32 -12.93
N ASP A 121 -13.88 -12.39 -14.27
CA ASP A 121 -15.00 -12.00 -15.12
C ASP A 121 -16.27 -12.83 -14.89
N THR A 122 -16.17 -13.98 -14.21
CA THR A 122 -17.30 -14.88 -13.91
C THR A 122 -17.69 -14.87 -12.43
N LEU A 123 -16.94 -14.18 -11.59
CA LEU A 123 -17.22 -14.12 -10.15
C LEU A 123 -18.39 -13.18 -9.82
N PRO A 124 -19.08 -13.45 -8.68
CA PRO A 124 -20.14 -12.58 -8.19
C PRO A 124 -19.69 -11.13 -8.05
N PRO A 125 -20.46 -10.15 -8.56
CA PRO A 125 -20.13 -8.73 -8.46
C PRO A 125 -19.91 -8.25 -7.01
N SER A 126 -20.66 -8.79 -6.05
CA SER A 126 -20.49 -8.44 -4.63
C SER A 126 -19.13 -8.86 -4.07
N ILE A 127 -18.59 -10.00 -4.49
CA ILE A 127 -17.25 -10.47 -4.13
C ILE A 127 -16.18 -9.55 -4.74
N LEU A 128 -16.33 -9.20 -6.03
CA LEU A 128 -15.43 -8.27 -6.71
C LEU A 128 -15.42 -6.89 -6.05
N TYR A 129 -16.61 -6.37 -5.73
CA TYR A 129 -16.75 -5.11 -5.01
C TYR A 129 -16.06 -5.15 -3.63
N TYR A 130 -16.27 -6.22 -2.86
CA TYR A 130 -15.70 -6.37 -1.52
C TYR A 130 -14.17 -6.39 -1.53
N ARG A 131 -13.54 -7.07 -2.49
CA ARG A 131 -12.08 -7.09 -2.66
C ARG A 131 -11.52 -5.66 -2.77
N GLN A 132 -12.12 -4.85 -3.62
CA GLN A 132 -11.67 -3.48 -3.87
C GLN A 132 -12.05 -2.52 -2.73
N GLN A 133 -13.19 -2.76 -2.08
CA GLN A 133 -13.54 -2.05 -0.85
C GLN A 133 -12.53 -2.32 0.28
N LEU A 134 -12.01 -3.54 0.42
CA LEU A 134 -10.92 -3.82 1.37
C LEU A 134 -9.68 -2.98 1.07
N GLN A 135 -9.30 -2.83 -0.21
CA GLN A 135 -8.18 -1.96 -0.58
C GLN A 135 -8.46 -0.49 -0.22
N TRP A 136 -9.65 0.00 -0.51
CA TRP A 136 -10.05 1.35 -0.19
C TRP A 136 -9.99 1.64 1.32
N LEU A 137 -10.48 0.71 2.14
CA LEU A 137 -10.40 0.79 3.61
C LEU A 137 -8.95 0.72 4.10
N GLY A 138 -8.14 -0.14 3.50
CA GLY A 138 -6.71 -0.25 3.80
C GLY A 138 -5.93 1.02 3.48
N GLY A 139 -6.14 1.62 2.31
CA GLY A 139 -5.53 2.90 1.92
C GLY A 139 -5.89 4.03 2.89
N MET A 140 -7.16 4.12 3.29
CA MET A 140 -7.62 5.07 4.30
C MET A 140 -6.97 4.79 5.67
N GLY A 141 -6.87 3.50 6.05
CA GLY A 141 -6.26 3.09 7.32
C GLY A 141 -4.84 3.59 7.48
N ILE A 142 -4.05 3.63 6.40
CA ILE A 142 -2.68 4.15 6.42
C ILE A 142 -2.64 5.65 6.61
N ILE A 143 -3.47 6.39 5.90
CA ILE A 143 -3.53 7.85 6.04
C ILE A 143 -3.85 8.21 7.48
N VAL A 144 -4.83 7.52 8.10
CA VAL A 144 -5.18 7.72 9.51
C VAL A 144 -4.04 7.28 10.44
N LEU A 145 -3.40 6.14 10.15
CA LEU A 145 -2.27 5.65 10.93
C LEU A 145 -1.10 6.63 10.91
N ALA A 146 -0.70 7.09 9.72
CA ALA A 146 0.41 8.02 9.54
C ALA A 146 0.17 9.35 10.25
N VAL A 147 -1.07 9.82 10.32
CA VAL A 147 -1.40 11.15 10.85
C VAL A 147 -1.87 11.12 12.29
N ALA A 148 -2.62 10.10 12.71
CA ALA A 148 -3.20 10.03 14.04
C ALA A 148 -2.36 9.23 15.03
N VAL A 149 -1.76 8.12 14.60
CA VAL A 149 -1.09 7.17 15.49
C VAL A 149 0.41 7.43 15.59
N LEU A 150 1.10 7.68 14.48
CA LEU A 150 2.55 7.97 14.49
C LEU A 150 2.90 9.21 15.34
N PRO A 151 2.13 10.32 15.33
CA PRO A 151 2.36 11.42 16.24
C PRO A 151 2.15 11.08 17.73
N MET A 152 1.23 10.16 18.05
CA MET A 152 1.02 9.70 19.43
C MET A 152 2.15 8.80 19.92
N LEU A 153 2.81 8.07 19.04
CA LEU A 153 3.92 7.16 19.38
C LEU A 153 5.23 7.89 19.73
N GLY A 154 5.34 9.21 19.57
CA GLY A 154 6.32 10.13 20.19
C GLY A 154 7.80 9.81 20.05
N VAL A 155 8.19 8.62 19.64
CA VAL A 155 9.57 8.14 19.57
C VAL A 155 9.87 7.67 18.15
N GLY A 156 10.75 8.36 17.46
CA GLY A 156 11.14 8.03 16.08
C GLY A 156 10.12 8.42 15.02
N GLY A 157 8.83 8.12 15.22
CA GLY A 157 7.74 8.43 14.28
C GLY A 157 7.55 9.92 14.05
N MET A 158 7.51 10.75 15.10
CA MET A 158 7.34 12.21 14.95
C MET A 158 8.60 12.91 14.43
N GLN A 159 9.79 12.36 14.69
CA GLN A 159 11.04 12.87 14.12
C GLN A 159 11.23 12.43 12.67
N LEU A 160 10.84 11.19 12.31
CA LEU A 160 10.74 10.74 10.93
C LEU A 160 9.64 11.51 10.18
N TYR A 161 8.46 11.70 10.76
CA TYR A 161 7.38 12.50 10.18
C TYR A 161 7.78 13.95 9.97
N ARG A 162 8.52 14.56 10.91
CA ARG A 162 9.10 15.91 10.75
C ARG A 162 10.21 15.94 9.68
N ALA A 163 10.91 14.84 9.46
CA ALA A 163 11.88 14.72 8.38
C ALA A 163 11.20 14.30 7.06
N GLU A 164 10.16 13.51 7.13
CA GLU A 164 9.34 13.05 6.00
C GLU A 164 8.36 14.12 5.49
N SER A 165 8.10 15.19 6.25
CA SER A 165 7.35 16.38 5.81
C SER A 165 8.25 17.63 5.81
N PRO A 166 9.29 17.70 4.98
CA PRO A 166 10.17 18.86 4.90
C PRO A 166 9.63 19.89 3.92
N GLY A 167 8.40 20.31 4.09
CA GLY A 167 7.86 21.47 3.38
C GLY A 167 8.16 22.77 4.14
N PRO A 168 8.08 23.95 3.50
CA PRO A 168 8.18 25.24 4.16
C PRO A 168 7.11 25.49 5.23
N VAL A 169 6.24 24.52 5.45
CA VAL A 169 5.11 24.52 6.40
C VAL A 169 5.51 23.93 7.78
N ARG A 170 6.75 24.17 8.23
CA ARG A 170 7.21 23.71 9.56
C ARG A 170 6.46 24.31 10.75
N ASP A 171 5.86 25.48 10.60
CA ASP A 171 5.20 26.20 11.68
C ASP A 171 3.68 26.18 11.64
N THR A 172 3.08 25.73 10.56
CA THR A 172 1.63 25.54 10.52
C THR A 172 1.33 24.08 10.82
N ARG A 173 1.04 23.76 12.08
CA ARG A 173 0.24 22.57 12.40
C ARG A 173 -0.89 22.54 11.41
N LEU A 174 -1.04 21.43 10.64
CA LEU A 174 -2.11 21.32 9.63
C LEU A 174 -3.46 21.72 10.24
N THR A 175 -3.65 21.35 11.50
CA THR A 175 -4.72 21.84 12.38
C THR A 175 -4.25 21.69 13.83
N PRO A 176 -4.81 22.47 14.78
CA PRO A 176 -4.44 22.41 16.20
C PRO A 176 -4.72 21.05 16.84
N ARG A 177 -5.60 20.23 16.24
CA ARG A 177 -6.00 18.91 16.73
C ARG A 177 -5.74 17.82 15.69
N ILE A 178 -5.13 16.73 16.13
CA ILE A 178 -4.85 15.52 15.30
C ILE A 178 -6.11 15.03 14.59
N THR A 179 -7.27 15.07 15.27
CA THR A 179 -8.57 14.66 14.72
C THR A 179 -8.99 15.51 13.52
N GLU A 180 -8.73 16.81 13.54
CA GLU A 180 -9.09 17.71 12.44
C GLU A 180 -8.19 17.48 11.23
N THR A 181 -6.91 17.20 11.45
CA THR A 181 -5.98 16.85 10.38
C THR A 181 -6.38 15.51 9.73
N ALA A 182 -6.66 14.49 10.54
CA ALA A 182 -7.12 13.20 10.03
C ALA A 182 -8.41 13.32 9.21
N ARG A 183 -9.36 14.16 9.69
CA ARG A 183 -10.61 14.45 8.97
C ARG A 183 -10.36 15.14 7.63
N ALA A 184 -9.47 16.12 7.60
CA ALA A 184 -9.13 16.82 6.36
C ALA A 184 -8.51 15.88 5.31
N LEU A 185 -7.59 15.01 5.71
CA LEU A 185 -6.98 14.02 4.82
C LEU A 185 -8.01 12.98 4.34
N TRP A 186 -8.95 12.57 5.21
CA TRP A 186 -10.04 11.69 4.82
C TRP A 186 -10.92 12.32 3.72
N TYR A 187 -11.28 13.61 3.84
CA TYR A 187 -12.04 14.30 2.81
C TYR A 187 -11.28 14.41 1.48
N ILE A 188 -9.96 14.60 1.51
CA ILE A 188 -9.13 14.59 0.29
C ILE A 188 -9.14 13.20 -0.35
N TYR A 189 -8.97 12.14 0.45
CA TYR A 189 -9.00 10.77 -0.02
C TYR A 189 -10.36 10.42 -0.67
N LEU A 190 -11.46 10.78 -0.01
CA LEU A 190 -12.82 10.60 -0.55
C LEU A 190 -13.04 11.45 -1.81
N GLY A 191 -12.62 12.70 -1.81
CA GLY A 191 -12.74 13.59 -2.96
C GLY A 191 -11.99 13.09 -4.18
N LEU A 192 -10.76 12.60 -4.00
CA LEU A 192 -9.98 11.97 -5.08
C LEU A 192 -10.65 10.67 -5.57
N THR A 193 -11.23 9.87 -4.66
CA THR A 193 -11.95 8.65 -5.04
C THR A 193 -13.16 8.97 -5.91
N ILE A 194 -13.98 9.94 -5.51
CA ILE A 194 -15.16 10.38 -6.29
C ILE A 194 -14.73 10.95 -7.65
N ALA A 195 -13.70 11.79 -7.67
CA ALA A 195 -13.18 12.37 -8.91
C ALA A 195 -12.64 11.28 -9.85
N CYS A 196 -11.96 10.26 -9.32
CA CYS A 196 -11.45 9.13 -10.07
C CYS A 196 -12.60 8.28 -10.66
N ALA A 197 -13.61 7.94 -9.85
CA ALA A 197 -14.77 7.20 -10.31
C ALA A 197 -15.52 7.94 -11.44
N PHE A 198 -15.71 9.24 -11.28
CA PHE A 198 -16.36 10.07 -12.29
C PHE A 198 -15.52 10.16 -13.58
N ALA A 199 -14.19 10.28 -13.47
CA ALA A 199 -13.29 10.30 -14.61
C ALA A 199 -13.29 8.95 -15.36
N TYR A 200 -13.29 7.83 -14.65
CA TYR A 200 -13.42 6.50 -15.28
C TYR A 200 -14.77 6.31 -15.99
N TRP A 201 -15.86 6.77 -15.38
CA TRP A 201 -17.17 6.71 -15.99
C TRP A 201 -17.23 7.53 -17.28
N ILE A 202 -16.72 8.77 -17.29
CA ILE A 202 -16.62 9.60 -18.51
C ILE A 202 -15.71 8.95 -19.55
N ALA A 203 -14.64 8.28 -19.14
CA ALA A 203 -13.72 7.57 -20.04
C ALA A 203 -14.35 6.33 -20.68
N GLY A 204 -15.55 5.90 -20.25
CA GLY A 204 -16.32 4.82 -20.87
C GLY A 204 -16.44 3.54 -20.05
N MET A 205 -15.99 3.52 -18.77
CA MET A 205 -16.30 2.41 -17.86
C MET A 205 -17.79 2.43 -17.48
N ASN A 206 -18.36 1.24 -17.23
CA ASN A 206 -19.66 1.18 -16.56
C ASN A 206 -19.55 1.67 -15.10
N ILE A 207 -20.66 2.00 -14.47
CA ILE A 207 -20.69 2.59 -13.12
C ILE A 207 -20.05 1.65 -12.07
N PHE A 208 -20.30 0.34 -12.17
CA PHE A 208 -19.75 -0.65 -11.25
C PHE A 208 -18.23 -0.69 -11.33
N ASP A 209 -17.68 -0.84 -12.53
CA ASP A 209 -16.24 -0.87 -12.74
C ASP A 209 -15.58 0.45 -12.38
N ALA A 210 -16.21 1.58 -12.70
CA ALA A 210 -15.69 2.91 -12.35
C ALA A 210 -15.55 3.10 -10.84
N ILE A 211 -16.54 2.67 -10.05
CA ILE A 211 -16.49 2.72 -8.58
C ILE A 211 -15.41 1.77 -8.07
N CYS A 212 -15.44 0.52 -8.49
CA CYS A 212 -14.52 -0.51 -8.05
C CYS A 212 -13.05 -0.14 -8.36
N HIS A 213 -12.75 0.23 -9.60
CA HIS A 213 -11.38 0.63 -9.97
C HIS A 213 -10.95 1.94 -9.30
N SER A 214 -11.85 2.89 -9.03
CA SER A 214 -11.49 4.09 -8.28
C SER A 214 -11.02 3.76 -6.86
N PHE A 215 -11.63 2.78 -6.19
CA PHE A 215 -11.20 2.30 -4.88
C PHE A 215 -9.77 1.79 -4.92
N SER A 216 -9.47 0.90 -5.86
CA SER A 216 -8.14 0.32 -6.02
C SER A 216 -7.10 1.33 -6.48
N THR A 217 -7.47 2.26 -7.37
CA THR A 217 -6.56 3.29 -7.90
C THR A 217 -6.10 4.25 -6.80
N ILE A 218 -7.03 4.81 -6.01
CA ILE A 218 -6.70 5.79 -4.97
C ILE A 218 -6.04 5.12 -3.75
N ALA A 219 -6.42 3.87 -3.48
CA ALA A 219 -5.72 3.05 -2.48
C ALA A 219 -4.33 2.60 -2.94
N VAL A 220 -4.00 2.73 -4.23
CA VAL A 220 -2.77 2.20 -4.83
C VAL A 220 -2.67 0.69 -4.57
N GLY A 221 -3.75 -0.05 -4.89
CA GLY A 221 -3.88 -1.45 -4.50
C GLY A 221 -3.92 -2.47 -5.63
N GLY A 222 -4.38 -2.08 -6.83
CA GLY A 222 -4.26 -2.85 -8.06
C GLY A 222 -5.25 -4.01 -8.27
N PHE A 223 -6.18 -4.27 -7.36
CA PHE A 223 -7.25 -5.21 -7.64
C PHE A 223 -8.16 -4.71 -8.76
N SER A 224 -8.55 -5.61 -9.65
CA SER A 224 -9.48 -5.36 -10.76
C SER A 224 -10.71 -6.27 -10.65
N THR A 225 -11.77 -5.89 -11.34
CA THR A 225 -12.96 -6.71 -11.59
C THR A 225 -12.76 -7.69 -12.75
N HIS A 226 -11.66 -7.56 -13.50
CA HIS A 226 -11.35 -8.34 -14.70
C HIS A 226 -9.97 -8.99 -14.62
N ASP A 227 -9.82 -10.20 -15.18
CA ASP A 227 -8.53 -10.92 -15.22
C ASP A 227 -7.46 -10.14 -15.99
N ALA A 228 -7.84 -9.45 -17.08
CA ALA A 228 -6.92 -8.61 -17.86
C ALA A 228 -6.64 -7.25 -17.21
N SER A 229 -7.10 -6.99 -15.97
CA SER A 229 -6.93 -5.72 -15.26
C SER A 229 -7.43 -4.52 -16.08
N ILE A 230 -6.76 -3.38 -16.05
CA ILE A 230 -7.13 -2.19 -16.88
C ILE A 230 -7.03 -2.49 -18.39
N GLY A 231 -6.22 -3.48 -18.78
CA GLY A 231 -6.14 -3.93 -20.18
C GLY A 231 -7.45 -4.44 -20.78
N TYR A 232 -8.39 -4.90 -19.94
CA TYR A 232 -9.72 -5.33 -20.35
C TYR A 232 -10.49 -4.27 -21.14
N PHE A 233 -10.38 -3.01 -20.73
CA PHE A 233 -11.14 -1.93 -21.35
C PHE A 233 -10.61 -1.53 -22.73
N ALA A 234 -9.36 -1.87 -23.06
CA ALA A 234 -8.71 -1.55 -24.34
C ALA A 234 -8.94 -0.08 -24.79
N ASN A 235 -8.99 0.85 -23.83
CA ASN A 235 -9.33 2.26 -24.04
C ASN A 235 -8.21 3.17 -23.50
N PRO A 236 -7.50 3.91 -24.37
CA PRO A 236 -6.42 4.81 -23.97
C PRO A 236 -6.85 5.88 -22.95
N LEU A 237 -8.12 6.34 -22.99
CA LEU A 237 -8.61 7.33 -22.01
C LEU A 237 -8.68 6.74 -20.61
N VAL A 238 -9.15 5.50 -20.49
CA VAL A 238 -9.18 4.76 -19.22
C VAL A 238 -7.77 4.56 -18.67
N GLU A 239 -6.82 4.16 -19.54
CA GLU A 239 -5.41 4.00 -19.17
C GLU A 239 -4.82 5.32 -18.65
N MET A 240 -5.09 6.45 -19.33
CA MET A 240 -4.59 7.77 -18.93
C MET A 240 -5.21 8.28 -17.63
N VAL A 241 -6.51 8.02 -17.40
CA VAL A 241 -7.17 8.32 -16.11
C VAL A 241 -6.50 7.52 -15.00
N ALA A 242 -6.26 6.23 -15.20
CA ALA A 242 -5.55 5.39 -14.23
C ALA A 242 -4.15 5.95 -13.92
N VAL A 243 -3.35 6.26 -14.94
CA VAL A 243 -2.00 6.85 -14.80
C VAL A 243 -2.05 8.14 -13.98
N LEU A 244 -2.97 9.04 -14.29
CA LEU A 244 -3.10 10.31 -13.57
C LEU A 244 -3.41 10.11 -12.08
N PHE A 245 -4.40 9.27 -11.77
CA PHE A 245 -4.83 9.09 -10.39
C PHE A 245 -3.87 8.21 -9.59
N MET A 246 -3.19 7.21 -10.20
CA MET A 246 -2.09 6.48 -9.55
C MET A 246 -0.94 7.42 -9.20
N PHE A 247 -0.56 8.31 -10.12
CA PHE A 247 0.47 9.32 -9.89
C PHE A 247 0.11 10.24 -8.72
N LEU A 248 -1.12 10.76 -8.68
CA LEU A 248 -1.60 11.63 -7.61
C LEU A 248 -1.69 10.89 -6.26
N ALA A 249 -2.22 9.67 -6.24
CA ALA A 249 -2.39 8.89 -5.01
C ALA A 249 -1.06 8.50 -4.35
N ALA A 250 0.03 8.42 -5.13
CA ALA A 250 1.37 8.15 -4.62
C ALA A 250 2.12 9.41 -4.15
N ILE A 251 1.53 10.61 -4.24
CA ILE A 251 2.04 11.85 -3.62
C ILE A 251 1.55 11.94 -2.18
N ASN A 252 2.32 12.60 -1.33
CA ASN A 252 1.96 12.83 0.07
C ASN A 252 0.60 13.56 0.22
N PHE A 253 -0.34 12.95 0.94
CA PHE A 253 -1.68 13.52 1.14
C PHE A 253 -1.66 14.85 1.91
N SER A 254 -0.67 15.07 2.79
CA SER A 254 -0.49 16.36 3.45
C SER A 254 -0.11 17.46 2.47
N LEU A 255 0.63 17.14 1.41
CA LEU A 255 0.97 18.09 0.35
C LEU A 255 -0.27 18.48 -0.47
N HIS A 256 -1.16 17.52 -0.78
CA HIS A 256 -2.46 17.80 -1.40
C HIS A 256 -3.28 18.78 -0.55
N PHE A 257 -3.30 18.59 0.78
CA PHE A 257 -3.99 19.52 1.68
C PHE A 257 -3.43 20.94 1.59
N VAL A 258 -2.11 21.09 1.58
CA VAL A 258 -1.46 22.41 1.46
C VAL A 258 -1.80 23.06 0.14
N VAL A 259 -1.72 22.33 -0.97
CA VAL A 259 -2.04 22.83 -2.32
C VAL A 259 -3.49 23.26 -2.43
N LEU A 260 -4.44 22.46 -1.94
CA LEU A 260 -5.87 22.80 -1.96
C LEU A 260 -6.18 24.04 -1.12
N ARG A 261 -5.54 24.17 0.06
CA ARG A 261 -5.73 25.30 0.95
C ARG A 261 -5.11 26.58 0.41
N SER A 262 -3.92 26.51 -0.17
CA SER A 262 -3.20 27.67 -0.72
C SER A 262 -3.65 28.03 -2.14
N LYS A 263 -4.40 27.12 -2.81
CA LYS A 263 -4.77 27.21 -4.23
C LYS A 263 -3.57 27.44 -5.17
N SER A 264 -2.40 26.90 -4.81
CA SER A 264 -1.14 27.08 -5.56
C SER A 264 -0.47 25.73 -5.84
N LEU A 265 -0.32 25.40 -7.12
CA LEU A 265 0.37 24.19 -7.57
C LEU A 265 1.90 24.26 -7.35
N GLN A 266 2.44 25.45 -7.07
CA GLN A 266 3.89 25.64 -6.85
C GLN A 266 4.42 24.79 -5.70
N HIS A 267 3.61 24.45 -4.71
CA HIS A 267 4.01 23.61 -3.59
C HIS A 267 4.45 22.21 -4.03
N TYR A 268 3.86 21.63 -5.09
CA TYR A 268 4.33 20.35 -5.65
C TYR A 268 5.74 20.50 -6.24
N LEU A 269 6.01 21.60 -6.94
CA LEU A 269 7.31 21.85 -7.57
C LEU A 269 8.40 22.26 -6.57
N GLN A 270 8.03 22.79 -5.41
CA GLN A 270 8.97 23.18 -4.37
C GLN A 270 9.30 22.06 -3.39
N ASP A 271 8.43 21.05 -3.28
CA ASP A 271 8.65 19.92 -2.39
C ASP A 271 9.76 19.00 -2.91
N PRO A 272 10.83 18.76 -2.10
CA PRO A 272 11.98 17.96 -2.55
C PRO A 272 11.64 16.51 -2.83
N GLU A 273 10.68 15.92 -2.08
CA GLU A 273 10.27 14.53 -2.27
C GLU A 273 9.45 14.37 -3.53
N CYS A 274 8.45 15.24 -3.75
CA CYS A 274 7.62 15.24 -4.94
C CYS A 274 8.47 15.44 -6.22
N ARG A 275 9.48 16.29 -6.17
CA ARG A 275 10.44 16.46 -7.28
C ARG A 275 11.26 15.21 -7.54
N ALA A 276 11.80 14.58 -6.47
CA ALA A 276 12.57 13.35 -6.60
C ALA A 276 11.71 12.20 -7.14
N TYR A 277 10.46 12.09 -6.67
CA TYR A 277 9.47 11.12 -7.16
C TYR A 277 9.19 11.30 -8.65
N THR A 278 8.85 12.52 -9.07
CA THR A 278 8.55 12.82 -10.48
C THR A 278 9.77 12.59 -11.37
N PHE A 279 10.96 13.01 -10.91
CA PHE A 279 12.22 12.79 -11.65
C PHE A 279 12.52 11.30 -11.80
N ASN A 280 12.36 10.49 -10.75
CA ASN A 280 12.58 9.05 -10.80
C ASN A 280 11.63 8.36 -11.81
N LEU A 281 10.34 8.70 -11.79
CA LEU A 281 9.37 8.18 -12.75
C LEU A 281 9.72 8.57 -14.18
N PHE A 282 10.12 9.82 -14.39
CA PHE A 282 10.49 10.32 -15.71
C PHE A 282 11.73 9.60 -16.28
N MET A 283 12.78 9.42 -15.45
CA MET A 283 13.98 8.71 -15.86
C MET A 283 13.70 7.23 -16.15
N LEU A 284 12.90 6.58 -15.30
CA LEU A 284 12.50 5.21 -15.53
C LEU A 284 11.70 5.06 -16.82
N LEU A 285 10.76 5.99 -17.09
CA LEU A 285 9.98 6.01 -18.33
C LEU A 285 10.88 6.13 -19.56
N LEU A 286 11.85 7.04 -19.54
CA LEU A 286 12.78 7.19 -20.66
C LEU A 286 13.55 5.91 -20.97
N ILE A 287 14.03 5.22 -19.91
CA ILE A 287 14.76 3.96 -20.05
C ILE A 287 13.84 2.87 -20.61
N VAL A 288 12.63 2.72 -20.04
CA VAL A 288 11.66 1.68 -20.46
C VAL A 288 11.26 1.89 -21.92
N VAL A 289 10.83 3.11 -22.28
CA VAL A 289 10.40 3.41 -23.66
C VAL A 289 11.57 3.25 -24.64
N GLY A 290 12.78 3.70 -24.26
CA GLY A 290 13.97 3.54 -25.08
C GLY A 290 14.31 2.06 -25.35
N LEU A 291 14.23 1.21 -24.34
CA LEU A 291 14.49 -0.24 -24.49
C LEU A 291 13.37 -0.95 -25.26
N LEU A 292 12.09 -0.62 -25.03
CA LEU A 292 10.97 -1.17 -25.79
C LEU A 292 11.09 -0.82 -27.28
N ALA A 293 11.45 0.43 -27.61
CA ALA A 293 11.68 0.86 -28.97
C ALA A 293 12.92 0.19 -29.61
N TYR A 294 14.00 0.03 -28.84
CA TYR A 294 15.22 -0.64 -29.30
C TYR A 294 14.97 -2.12 -29.66
N HIS A 295 14.24 -2.84 -28.80
CA HIS A 295 13.88 -4.25 -29.03
C HIS A 295 12.72 -4.43 -30.02
N LYS A 296 12.09 -3.32 -30.48
CA LYS A 296 10.92 -3.34 -31.37
C LYS A 296 9.76 -4.22 -30.82
N GLU A 297 9.54 -4.15 -29.51
CA GLU A 297 8.50 -4.94 -28.84
C GLU A 297 7.10 -4.58 -29.36
N TYR A 298 6.88 -3.31 -29.69
CA TYR A 298 5.67 -2.80 -30.30
C TYR A 298 5.95 -2.21 -31.67
N SER A 299 4.93 -2.26 -32.55
CA SER A 299 5.02 -1.78 -33.94
C SER A 299 5.19 -0.25 -34.04
N SER A 300 4.71 0.48 -33.02
CA SER A 300 4.73 1.94 -32.97
C SER A 300 5.47 2.44 -31.71
N ILE A 301 6.18 3.54 -31.86
CA ILE A 301 6.80 4.24 -30.73
C ILE A 301 5.72 4.80 -29.76
N THR A 302 4.56 5.14 -30.29
CA THR A 302 3.41 5.60 -29.51
C THR A 302 2.88 4.48 -28.60
N ASP A 303 2.78 3.24 -29.11
CA ASP A 303 2.37 2.08 -28.31
C ASP A 303 3.41 1.76 -27.27
N SER A 304 4.71 1.79 -27.61
CA SER A 304 5.80 1.63 -26.67
C SER A 304 5.73 2.68 -25.54
N PHE A 305 5.40 3.94 -25.89
CA PHE A 305 5.25 5.01 -24.91
C PHE A 305 4.03 4.79 -24.01
N MET A 306 2.84 4.50 -24.58
CA MET A 306 1.61 4.33 -23.80
C MET A 306 1.71 3.13 -22.86
N LYS A 307 2.16 1.96 -23.35
CA LYS A 307 2.33 0.77 -22.52
C LYS A 307 3.47 0.93 -21.51
N GLY A 308 4.57 1.56 -21.91
CA GLY A 308 5.67 1.91 -21.02
C GLY A 308 5.25 2.86 -19.91
N LEU A 309 4.53 3.94 -20.22
CA LEU A 309 4.03 4.93 -19.26
C LEU A 309 3.12 4.27 -18.22
N PHE A 310 2.17 3.45 -18.69
CA PHE A 310 1.22 2.77 -17.80
C PHE A 310 1.97 1.85 -16.83
N GLN A 311 2.82 0.95 -17.34
CA GLN A 311 3.52 -0.03 -16.49
C GLN A 311 4.53 0.64 -15.54
N VAL A 312 5.24 1.67 -16.00
CA VAL A 312 6.17 2.43 -15.14
C VAL A 312 5.42 3.07 -13.98
N VAL A 313 4.33 3.79 -14.24
CA VAL A 313 3.58 4.44 -13.16
C VAL A 313 2.95 3.41 -12.25
N SER A 314 2.31 2.37 -12.80
CA SER A 314 1.66 1.32 -12.02
C SER A 314 2.62 0.59 -11.07
N ILE A 315 3.78 0.15 -11.57
CA ILE A 315 4.73 -0.64 -10.79
C ILE A 315 5.54 0.25 -9.83
N ALA A 316 6.01 1.41 -10.29
CA ALA A 316 6.81 2.30 -9.43
C ALA A 316 6.00 2.95 -8.32
N THR A 317 4.70 3.19 -8.51
CA THR A 317 3.81 3.64 -7.42
C THR A 317 3.38 2.52 -6.48
N THR A 318 3.67 1.27 -6.85
CA THR A 318 3.20 0.04 -6.19
C THR A 318 1.69 -0.19 -6.32
N THR A 319 1.06 0.31 -7.39
CA THR A 319 -0.37 0.06 -7.65
C THR A 319 -0.61 -1.37 -8.15
N GLY A 320 0.15 -1.82 -9.15
CA GLY A 320 0.07 -3.18 -9.67
C GLY A 320 -1.01 -3.43 -10.73
N PHE A 321 -1.69 -2.42 -11.27
CA PHE A 321 -2.52 -2.59 -12.46
C PHE A 321 -1.68 -2.93 -13.69
N THR A 322 -2.26 -3.70 -14.61
CA THR A 322 -1.61 -4.09 -15.85
C THR A 322 -2.48 -3.79 -17.08
N THR A 323 -1.84 -3.42 -18.17
CA THR A 323 -2.46 -3.31 -19.51
C THR A 323 -1.80 -4.23 -20.53
N THR A 324 -0.73 -4.90 -20.12
CA THR A 324 0.03 -5.86 -20.91
C THR A 324 0.83 -6.77 -19.97
N ASN A 325 1.23 -7.92 -20.46
CA ASN A 325 2.09 -8.84 -19.71
C ASN A 325 3.55 -8.35 -19.74
N PHE A 326 3.90 -7.46 -18.81
CA PHE A 326 5.26 -6.92 -18.69
C PHE A 326 6.31 -7.98 -18.32
N SER A 327 5.90 -9.13 -17.76
CA SER A 327 6.84 -10.22 -17.41
C SER A 327 7.46 -10.86 -18.65
N ALA A 328 6.79 -10.73 -19.82
CA ALA A 328 7.30 -11.19 -21.09
C ALA A 328 8.18 -10.16 -21.82
N TRP A 329 8.32 -8.96 -21.30
CA TRP A 329 9.16 -7.92 -21.94
C TRP A 329 10.63 -8.33 -22.00
N PRO A 330 11.38 -7.87 -23.02
CA PRO A 330 12.73 -8.35 -23.27
C PRO A 330 13.75 -7.86 -22.23
N GLY A 331 14.74 -8.73 -21.99
CA GLY A 331 15.95 -8.39 -21.26
C GLY A 331 15.73 -8.03 -19.79
N LEU A 332 16.20 -6.85 -19.41
CA LEU A 332 16.18 -6.41 -18.01
C LEU A 332 14.87 -5.74 -17.58
N LEU A 333 13.96 -5.42 -18.50
CA LEU A 333 12.78 -4.60 -18.27
C LEU A 333 11.89 -5.11 -17.13
N PRO A 334 11.50 -6.41 -17.06
CA PRO A 334 10.65 -6.91 -15.99
C PRO A 334 11.28 -6.75 -14.61
N VAL A 335 12.56 -7.09 -14.51
CA VAL A 335 13.30 -7.02 -13.25
C VAL A 335 13.51 -5.58 -12.81
N MET A 336 13.84 -4.67 -13.75
CA MET A 336 14.00 -3.24 -13.47
C MET A 336 12.70 -2.61 -12.97
N LEU A 337 11.55 -2.99 -13.54
CA LEU A 337 10.24 -2.54 -13.06
C LEU A 337 9.99 -3.02 -11.63
N ILE A 338 10.21 -4.31 -11.31
CA ILE A 338 10.09 -4.80 -9.94
C ILE A 338 11.02 -4.04 -8.99
N PHE A 339 12.28 -3.76 -9.40
CA PHE A 339 13.19 -2.96 -8.59
C PHE A 339 12.68 -1.53 -8.34
N SER A 340 11.96 -0.93 -9.29
CA SER A 340 11.39 0.41 -9.08
C SER A 340 10.37 0.45 -7.93
N SER A 341 9.68 -0.65 -7.64
CA SER A 341 8.72 -0.76 -6.54
C SER A 341 9.37 -0.65 -5.16
N PHE A 342 10.68 -0.95 -5.03
CA PHE A 342 11.39 -0.75 -3.77
C PHE A 342 11.46 0.73 -3.37
N VAL A 343 11.53 1.62 -4.35
CA VAL A 343 11.48 3.08 -4.10
C VAL A 343 10.08 3.47 -3.66
N GLY A 344 9.05 3.01 -4.39
CA GLY A 344 7.65 3.24 -4.08
C GLY A 344 7.19 4.69 -4.25
N GLY A 345 6.09 5.04 -3.55
CA GLY A 345 5.52 6.38 -3.51
C GLY A 345 6.17 7.31 -2.48
N CYS A 346 5.67 8.55 -2.39
CA CYS A 346 6.07 9.50 -1.35
C CYS A 346 5.63 9.06 0.05
N ALA A 347 6.35 9.50 1.07
CA ALA A 347 5.94 9.33 2.47
C ALA A 347 4.57 10.00 2.71
N GLY A 348 3.70 9.35 3.50
CA GLY A 348 2.34 9.85 3.72
C GLY A 348 1.39 9.72 2.53
N SER A 349 1.74 8.89 1.53
CA SER A 349 0.86 8.42 0.45
C SER A 349 0.30 7.03 0.75
N THR A 350 -0.63 6.57 -0.08
CA THR A 350 -1.19 5.21 -0.02
C THR A 350 -0.27 4.14 -0.60
N GLY A 351 0.75 4.51 -1.39
CA GLY A 351 1.71 3.60 -1.99
C GLY A 351 2.54 2.80 -0.98
N GLY A 352 3.12 1.70 -1.41
CA GLY A 352 4.03 0.85 -0.66
C GLY A 352 5.51 1.20 -0.86
N GLY A 353 6.39 0.20 -0.72
CA GLY A 353 7.84 0.34 -0.86
C GLY A 353 8.52 1.06 0.32
N MET A 354 9.83 1.29 0.20
CA MET A 354 10.62 1.96 1.25
C MET A 354 10.34 3.45 1.38
N LYS A 355 9.64 4.04 0.42
CA LYS A 355 9.33 5.46 0.24
C LYS A 355 10.49 6.29 -0.33
N VAL A 356 10.13 7.16 -1.27
CA VAL A 356 11.07 8.05 -1.98
C VAL A 356 11.95 8.84 -1.01
N MET A 357 11.37 9.33 0.09
CA MET A 357 12.10 10.12 1.09
C MET A 357 13.29 9.36 1.69
N ARG A 358 13.08 8.07 2.06
CA ARG A 358 14.17 7.25 2.64
C ARG A 358 15.25 6.97 1.61
N CYS A 359 14.87 6.65 0.37
CA CYS A 359 15.83 6.44 -0.71
C CYS A 359 16.66 7.71 -0.99
N LEU A 360 16.04 8.89 -0.96
CA LEU A 360 16.71 10.16 -1.12
C LEU A 360 17.71 10.44 0.02
N LEU A 361 17.32 10.11 1.27
CA LEU A 361 18.22 10.25 2.43
C LEU A 361 19.39 9.27 2.37
N LEU A 362 19.15 8.01 1.98
CA LEU A 362 20.21 7.01 1.78
C LEU A 362 21.21 7.47 0.73
N TYR A 363 20.73 7.96 -0.42
CA TYR A 363 21.59 8.49 -1.48
C TYR A 363 22.45 9.66 -0.96
N LYS A 364 21.84 10.65 -0.33
CA LYS A 364 22.55 11.83 0.20
C LYS A 364 23.55 11.47 1.29
N GLN A 365 23.21 10.51 2.15
CA GLN A 365 24.13 9.97 3.14
C GLN A 365 25.33 9.27 2.48
N GLY A 366 25.07 8.42 1.46
CA GLY A 366 26.16 7.78 0.71
C GLY A 366 27.12 8.81 0.10
N VAL A 367 26.59 9.85 -0.55
CA VAL A 367 27.39 10.96 -1.09
C VAL A 367 28.18 11.67 0.02
N ARG A 368 27.57 11.89 1.19
CA ARG A 368 28.28 12.49 2.34
C ARG A 368 29.45 11.63 2.81
N GLU A 369 29.28 10.32 2.90
CA GLU A 369 30.37 9.43 3.34
C GLU A 369 31.52 9.43 2.34
N VAL A 370 31.25 9.46 1.02
CA VAL A 370 32.28 9.62 -0.01
C VAL A 370 33.03 10.95 0.18
N HIS A 371 32.31 12.05 0.44
CA HIS A 371 32.93 13.35 0.72
C HIS A 371 33.85 13.32 1.95
N ARG A 372 33.42 12.62 3.03
CA ARG A 372 34.21 12.48 4.26
C ARG A 372 35.48 11.66 4.06
N LEU A 373 35.48 10.68 3.14
CA LEU A 373 36.70 9.94 2.80
C LEU A 373 37.74 10.85 2.15
N ILE A 374 37.29 11.85 1.35
CA ILE A 374 38.18 12.82 0.70
C ILE A 374 38.59 13.93 1.66
N HIS A 375 37.66 14.38 2.51
CA HIS A 375 37.87 15.48 3.46
C HIS A 375 37.44 15.07 4.87
N PRO A 376 38.27 14.34 5.65
CA PRO A 376 37.88 13.72 6.92
C PRO A 376 37.37 14.70 7.99
N ASN A 377 37.85 15.94 7.97
CA ASN A 377 37.49 16.99 8.93
C ASN A 377 36.29 17.87 8.46
N ALA A 378 35.69 17.58 7.30
CA ALA A 378 34.59 18.38 6.79
C ALA A 378 33.27 18.03 7.51
N GLU A 379 32.60 19.02 8.08
CA GLU A 379 31.23 18.91 8.58
C GLU A 379 30.24 19.09 7.44
N VAL A 380 29.80 17.98 6.85
CA VAL A 380 28.84 17.96 5.73
C VAL A 380 27.46 17.52 6.25
N PRO A 381 26.53 18.46 6.52
CA PRO A 381 25.18 18.07 6.93
C PRO A 381 24.37 17.51 5.76
N VAL A 382 23.61 16.45 5.98
CA VAL A 382 22.60 15.97 5.02
C VAL A 382 21.46 16.98 4.98
N LYS A 383 21.13 17.51 3.79
CA LYS A 383 20.08 18.52 3.62
C LYS A 383 18.94 18.01 2.72
N LEU A 384 17.70 18.31 3.10
CA LEU A 384 16.50 18.18 2.26
C LEU A 384 16.01 19.58 1.90
N GLY A 385 16.08 19.95 0.63
CA GLY A 385 15.95 21.35 0.25
C GLY A 385 17.00 22.20 0.97
N ASN A 386 16.55 23.22 1.69
CA ASN A 386 17.42 24.13 2.47
C ASN A 386 17.61 23.71 3.94
N LEU A 387 17.01 22.60 4.37
CA LEU A 387 16.93 22.21 5.77
C LEU A 387 17.89 21.06 6.07
N ALA A 388 18.73 21.21 7.11
CA ALA A 388 19.58 20.15 7.60
C ALA A 388 18.74 19.09 8.33
N VAL A 389 18.94 17.83 7.96
CA VAL A 389 18.29 16.68 8.61
C VAL A 389 19.08 16.29 9.86
N PRO A 390 18.41 16.11 11.02
CA PRO A 390 19.09 15.64 12.23
C PRO A 390 19.77 14.28 12.00
N GLN A 391 20.99 14.11 12.54
CA GLN A 391 21.77 12.88 12.37
C GLN A 391 20.99 11.63 12.83
N ARG A 392 20.26 11.72 13.95
CA ARG A 392 19.43 10.62 14.47
C ARG A 392 18.42 10.08 13.45
N VAL A 393 17.87 10.96 12.58
CA VAL A 393 16.93 10.54 11.53
C VAL A 393 17.65 9.79 10.43
N VAL A 394 18.84 10.28 10.03
CA VAL A 394 19.67 9.62 9.02
C VAL A 394 20.09 8.23 9.50
N ASP A 395 20.53 8.12 10.75
CA ASP A 395 20.91 6.83 11.37
C ASP A 395 19.71 5.86 11.45
N GLY A 396 18.51 6.39 11.75
CA GLY A 396 17.27 5.61 11.73
C GLY A 396 16.94 5.04 10.35
N VAL A 397 17.14 5.81 9.27
CA VAL A 397 16.92 5.35 7.90
C VAL A 397 17.93 4.26 7.50
N TRP A 398 19.21 4.39 7.90
CA TRP A 398 20.22 3.35 7.70
C TRP A 398 19.86 2.05 8.43
N GLY A 399 19.46 2.18 9.69
CA GLY A 399 19.00 1.03 10.48
C GLY A 399 17.79 0.33 9.83
N PHE A 400 16.82 1.12 9.32
CA PHE A 400 15.68 0.57 8.58
C PHE A 400 16.13 -0.20 7.34
N PHE A 401 17.01 0.38 6.53
CA PHE A 401 17.49 -0.25 5.30
C PHE A 401 18.23 -1.56 5.58
N ALA A 402 19.13 -1.58 6.59
CA ALA A 402 19.85 -2.78 6.97
C ALA A 402 18.90 -3.92 7.38
N VAL A 403 17.90 -3.61 8.23
CA VAL A 403 16.90 -4.57 8.66
C VAL A 403 16.01 -5.03 7.52
N TYR A 404 15.62 -4.12 6.62
CA TYR A 404 14.85 -4.44 5.42
C TYR A 404 15.57 -5.48 4.56
N ILE A 405 16.86 -5.29 4.28
CA ILE A 405 17.67 -6.22 3.49
C ILE A 405 17.76 -7.59 4.16
N VAL A 406 18.10 -7.63 5.47
CA VAL A 406 18.19 -8.90 6.21
C VAL A 406 16.86 -9.65 6.20
N LEU A 407 15.75 -8.95 6.44
CA LEU A 407 14.41 -9.54 6.44
C LEU A 407 14.06 -10.06 5.05
N PHE A 408 14.33 -9.28 4.00
CA PHE A 408 14.12 -9.70 2.62
C PHE A 408 14.89 -10.98 2.31
N MET A 409 16.18 -11.07 2.68
CA MET A 409 16.99 -12.25 2.45
C MET A 409 16.45 -13.48 3.19
N LEU A 410 16.09 -13.34 4.48
CA LEU A 410 15.54 -14.43 5.28
C LEU A 410 14.20 -14.95 4.73
N MET A 411 13.30 -14.06 4.36
CA MET A 411 12.01 -14.44 3.80
C MET A 411 12.14 -15.03 2.40
N MET A 412 13.08 -14.55 1.57
CA MET A 412 13.38 -15.14 0.27
C MET A 412 13.89 -16.57 0.41
N LEU A 413 14.84 -16.81 1.34
CA LEU A 413 15.31 -18.17 1.62
C LEU A 413 14.18 -19.07 2.10
N SER A 414 13.27 -18.56 2.94
CA SER A 414 12.09 -19.30 3.37
C SER A 414 11.15 -19.66 2.22
N LEU A 415 10.97 -18.77 1.23
CA LEU A 415 10.19 -19.08 0.01
C LEU A 415 10.88 -20.14 -0.85
N LEU A 416 12.20 -20.07 -1.04
CA LEU A 416 12.97 -21.08 -1.75
C LEU A 416 12.85 -22.47 -1.09
N MET A 417 12.80 -22.53 0.26
CA MET A 417 12.58 -23.79 0.99
C MET A 417 11.19 -24.42 0.72
N THR A 418 10.22 -23.64 0.23
CA THR A 418 8.91 -24.19 -0.18
C THR A 418 8.91 -24.83 -1.56
N GLY A 419 10.05 -24.81 -2.28
CA GLY A 419 10.21 -25.39 -3.61
C GLY A 419 9.99 -24.42 -4.77
N MET A 420 9.82 -23.12 -4.50
CA MET A 420 9.70 -22.11 -5.55
C MET A 420 11.07 -21.87 -6.23
N ASP A 421 11.05 -21.56 -7.54
CA ASP A 421 12.25 -21.12 -8.26
C ASP A 421 12.70 -19.70 -7.83
N GLN A 422 13.93 -19.34 -8.18
CA GLN A 422 14.56 -18.10 -7.71
C GLN A 422 13.84 -16.84 -8.20
N VAL A 423 13.39 -16.83 -9.46
CA VAL A 423 12.71 -15.65 -10.05
C VAL A 423 11.35 -15.45 -9.43
N THR A 424 10.58 -16.53 -9.29
CA THR A 424 9.26 -16.52 -8.65
C THR A 424 9.38 -16.12 -7.17
N ALA A 425 10.30 -16.74 -6.41
CA ALA A 425 10.50 -16.42 -4.99
C ALA A 425 10.92 -14.95 -4.77
N PHE A 426 11.89 -14.46 -5.56
CA PHE A 426 12.34 -13.07 -5.48
C PHE A 426 11.20 -12.10 -5.78
N SER A 427 10.50 -12.29 -6.90
CA SER A 427 9.46 -11.36 -7.33
C SER A 427 8.20 -11.43 -6.47
N ALA A 428 7.80 -12.63 -6.02
CA ALA A 428 6.68 -12.80 -5.08
C ALA A 428 6.94 -12.08 -3.76
N LEU A 429 8.18 -12.20 -3.23
CA LEU A 429 8.57 -11.49 -2.01
C LEU A 429 8.65 -9.98 -2.23
N ALA A 430 9.27 -9.52 -3.33
CA ALA A 430 9.36 -8.10 -3.66
C ALA A 430 7.95 -7.50 -3.81
N ALA A 431 7.05 -8.16 -4.53
CA ALA A 431 5.67 -7.74 -4.70
C ALA A 431 4.90 -7.71 -3.37
N SER A 432 5.10 -8.70 -2.50
CA SER A 432 4.43 -8.78 -1.19
C SER A 432 4.96 -7.74 -0.19
N LEU A 433 6.29 -7.64 -0.05
CA LEU A 433 6.92 -6.74 0.93
C LEU A 433 6.79 -5.26 0.54
N ASN A 434 6.77 -4.96 -0.77
CA ASN A 434 6.54 -3.61 -1.27
C ASN A 434 5.05 -3.27 -1.45
N ASN A 435 4.14 -4.22 -1.18
CA ASN A 435 2.70 -4.08 -1.42
C ASN A 435 2.39 -3.67 -2.87
N LEU A 436 2.97 -4.39 -3.84
CA LEU A 436 2.85 -4.13 -5.28
C LEU A 436 1.81 -5.01 -5.98
N GLY A 437 1.72 -6.30 -5.60
CA GLY A 437 0.82 -7.31 -6.17
C GLY A 437 1.43 -8.19 -7.25
N PRO A 438 1.56 -7.76 -8.50
CA PRO A 438 2.07 -8.61 -9.57
C PRO A 438 3.56 -8.94 -9.42
N GLY A 439 3.93 -10.19 -9.72
CA GLY A 439 5.30 -10.67 -9.73
C GLY A 439 5.76 -11.13 -11.10
N LEU A 440 6.80 -11.98 -11.13
CA LEU A 440 7.36 -12.62 -12.32
C LEU A 440 7.33 -14.13 -12.14
N GLY A 441 7.56 -14.88 -13.21
CA GLY A 441 7.52 -16.34 -13.18
C GLY A 441 6.11 -16.85 -12.88
N ASP A 442 5.97 -17.81 -12.00
CA ASP A 442 4.68 -18.46 -11.69
C ASP A 442 3.66 -17.52 -11.03
N VAL A 443 4.13 -16.41 -10.45
CA VAL A 443 3.24 -15.39 -9.83
C VAL A 443 2.92 -14.21 -10.74
N ALA A 444 3.30 -14.27 -12.02
CA ALA A 444 2.98 -13.22 -12.99
C ALA A 444 1.47 -13.10 -13.26
N GLY A 445 0.76 -14.23 -13.28
CA GLY A 445 -0.69 -14.28 -13.49
C GLY A 445 -1.53 -14.38 -12.20
N GLY A 446 -0.89 -14.57 -11.05
CA GLY A 446 -1.56 -14.72 -9.74
C GLY A 446 -0.86 -15.74 -8.84
N TYR A 447 -1.36 -15.82 -7.60
CA TYR A 447 -0.72 -16.63 -6.52
C TYR A 447 -1.45 -17.95 -6.24
N SER A 448 -2.43 -18.35 -7.05
CA SER A 448 -3.21 -19.57 -6.84
C SER A 448 -2.34 -20.82 -6.83
N GLY A 449 -1.34 -20.89 -7.73
CA GLY A 449 -0.48 -22.05 -7.96
C GLY A 449 0.67 -22.25 -6.98
N ILE A 450 1.00 -21.25 -6.12
CA ILE A 450 2.13 -21.39 -5.19
C ILE A 450 1.77 -22.24 -3.95
N PRO A 451 2.78 -22.87 -3.30
CA PRO A 451 2.55 -23.69 -2.11
C PRO A 451 1.85 -22.94 -0.98
N THR A 452 1.03 -23.64 -0.19
CA THR A 452 0.30 -23.07 0.97
C THR A 452 1.24 -22.35 1.95
N ALA A 453 2.41 -22.93 2.25
CA ALA A 453 3.40 -22.28 3.11
C ALA A 453 3.93 -20.96 2.50
N ALA A 454 4.13 -20.90 1.18
CA ALA A 454 4.55 -19.69 0.49
C ALA A 454 3.47 -18.59 0.58
N LYS A 455 2.18 -18.92 0.48
CA LYS A 455 1.07 -17.97 0.67
C LYS A 455 1.11 -17.31 2.05
N TRP A 456 1.36 -18.08 3.12
CA TRP A 456 1.50 -17.55 4.47
C TRP A 456 2.72 -16.64 4.64
N ILE A 457 3.87 -17.01 4.03
CA ILE A 457 5.08 -16.17 4.05
C ILE A 457 4.82 -14.85 3.31
N CYS A 458 4.18 -14.90 2.14
CA CYS A 458 3.79 -13.70 1.39
C CYS A 458 2.79 -12.83 2.17
N ALA A 459 1.77 -13.41 2.80
CA ALA A 459 0.83 -12.66 3.64
C ALA A 459 1.52 -11.97 4.82
N ALA A 460 2.48 -12.65 5.47
CA ALA A 460 3.31 -12.03 6.51
C ALA A 460 4.18 -10.89 5.94
N ALA A 461 4.75 -11.05 4.73
CA ALA A 461 5.51 -10.00 4.06
C ALA A 461 4.64 -8.77 3.73
N MET A 462 3.39 -8.96 3.29
CA MET A 462 2.45 -7.87 3.04
C MET A 462 2.17 -7.04 4.30
N LEU A 463 1.98 -7.72 5.44
CA LEU A 463 1.78 -7.06 6.74
C LEU A 463 3.04 -6.32 7.21
N LEU A 464 4.23 -6.92 7.03
CA LEU A 464 5.51 -6.31 7.38
C LEU A 464 5.79 -5.04 6.55
N GLY A 465 5.55 -5.11 5.24
CA GLY A 465 5.67 -3.96 4.34
C GLY A 465 4.76 -2.82 4.76
N ARG A 466 3.51 -3.14 5.10
CA ARG A 466 2.49 -2.14 5.44
C ARG A 466 2.70 -1.47 6.79
N LEU A 467 3.23 -2.20 7.76
CA LEU A 467 3.48 -1.73 9.12
C LEU A 467 4.86 -1.07 9.30
N GLU A 468 5.53 -0.77 8.19
CA GLU A 468 6.87 -0.19 8.23
C GLU A 468 7.84 -0.98 9.12
N ILE A 469 7.98 -2.26 8.88
CA ILE A 469 8.89 -3.26 9.47
C ILE A 469 9.23 -3.04 10.97
N PHE A 470 9.68 -1.83 11.35
CA PHE A 470 10.08 -1.50 12.73
C PHE A 470 8.92 -1.63 13.73
N THR A 471 7.70 -1.31 13.33
CA THR A 471 6.52 -1.43 14.22
C THR A 471 6.32 -2.87 14.68
N LEU A 472 6.51 -3.84 13.79
CA LEU A 472 6.42 -5.26 14.15
C LEU A 472 7.69 -5.77 14.85
N LEU A 473 8.86 -5.34 14.42
CA LEU A 473 10.13 -5.78 15.06
C LEU A 473 10.25 -5.32 16.51
N VAL A 474 9.74 -4.14 16.84
CA VAL A 474 9.66 -3.68 18.23
C VAL A 474 8.87 -4.67 19.10
N LEU A 475 7.76 -5.23 18.56
CA LEU A 475 6.94 -6.21 19.28
C LEU A 475 7.65 -7.56 19.47
N VAL A 476 8.55 -7.93 18.57
CA VAL A 476 9.34 -9.18 18.68
C VAL A 476 10.51 -9.02 19.66
N SER A 477 10.92 -7.77 19.96
CA SER A 477 12.06 -7.53 20.85
C SER A 477 11.73 -7.86 22.30
N ARG A 478 12.63 -8.59 22.98
CA ARG A 478 12.48 -8.91 24.42
C ARG A 478 12.42 -7.66 25.29
N THR A 479 13.09 -6.59 24.89
CA THR A 479 13.13 -5.30 25.61
C THR A 479 11.75 -4.63 25.64
N PHE A 480 10.93 -4.84 24.64
CA PHE A 480 9.56 -4.30 24.58
C PHE A 480 8.68 -4.88 25.70
N TRP A 481 8.84 -6.18 26.01
CA TRP A 481 8.00 -6.90 26.98
C TRP A 481 8.52 -6.83 28.41
N ARG A 482 9.77 -6.39 28.60
CA ARG A 482 10.38 -6.15 29.91
C ARG A 482 10.02 -4.74 30.38
N HIS A 483 9.09 -4.61 31.34
CA HIS A 483 8.55 -3.41 32.04
C HIS A 483 7.32 -2.75 31.45
#